data_a4e7dcabea8ff1f1b8a1d8f797afe6af
#
_entry.id   a4e7dcabea8ff1f1b8a1d8f797afe6af
#
_cell.length_a   1.000
_cell.length_b   1.000
_cell.length_c   1.000
_cell.angle_alpha   90.00
_cell.angle_beta   90.00
_cell.angle_gamma   90.00
#
_symmetry.space_group_name_H-M   'P 1'
#
loop_
_entity.id
_entity.type
_entity.pdbx_description
1 polymer ?
#
loop_
_entity_poly.entity_id
_entity_poly.type
_entity_poly.pdbx_seq_one_letter_code
_entity_poly.pdbx_strand_id
1 'polypeptide(L)'
;MKENDVTLTDAHLADLAAAQRSGATSILVAIDGGFAGLINLSDTIKATSASAIASLQRLGLRPILLTGDNAAVAEQVAVSVGIASGDVFADVLPDGKAQIVRDLQAQGQVVAMVGDGVNDAPALAQADLGIAMGSGTDVAIEAADLTIMGNDLTQVALSIELSRKTLATIKTNLFWAFLYNTIGIPIAAFGLLNPMIAGAAMAASSVLVVANSLRLRSFGKNR
;
A
#
# COMPACT_ATOMS: atom_id res chain seq x y z
N MET A 1 -6.05 37.35 -12.36
CA MET A 1 -6.02 37.98 -13.69
C MET A 1 -7.15 39.01 -13.84
N LYS A 2 -8.42 38.65 -13.64
CA LYS A 2 -9.54 39.66 -13.74
C LYS A 2 -9.42 40.80 -12.75
N GLU A 3 -8.92 40.60 -11.56
CA GLU A 3 -8.71 41.65 -10.54
C GLU A 3 -7.58 42.62 -10.87
N ASN A 4 -6.67 42.26 -11.79
CA ASN A 4 -5.48 43.07 -12.16
C ASN A 4 -5.54 43.47 -13.65
N ASP A 5 -6.71 43.49 -14.27
CA ASP A 5 -6.97 43.92 -15.67
C ASP A 5 -6.09 43.27 -16.74
N VAL A 6 -5.56 42.06 -16.47
CA VAL A 6 -4.78 41.30 -17.44
C VAL A 6 -5.71 40.64 -18.44
N THR A 7 -5.60 41.06 -19.70
CA THR A 7 -6.40 40.49 -20.80
C THR A 7 -5.80 39.16 -21.28
N LEU A 8 -6.61 38.13 -21.27
CA LEU A 8 -6.27 36.80 -21.86
C LEU A 8 -6.91 36.71 -23.24
N THR A 9 -6.15 36.27 -24.24
CA THR A 9 -6.67 35.96 -25.57
C THR A 9 -7.31 34.58 -25.60
N ASP A 10 -8.12 34.28 -26.62
CA ASP A 10 -8.71 32.95 -26.82
C ASP A 10 -7.63 31.86 -26.94
N ALA A 11 -6.47 32.17 -27.52
CA ALA A 11 -5.33 31.27 -27.60
C ALA A 11 -4.80 30.91 -26.19
N HIS A 12 -4.63 31.89 -25.31
CA HIS A 12 -4.18 31.65 -23.93
C HIS A 12 -5.19 30.81 -23.14
N LEU A 13 -6.48 31.00 -23.38
CA LEU A 13 -7.56 30.19 -22.76
C LEU A 13 -7.56 28.75 -23.31
N ALA A 14 -7.27 28.58 -24.60
CA ALA A 14 -7.13 27.26 -25.22
C ALA A 14 -5.94 26.46 -24.65
N ASP A 15 -4.80 27.13 -24.48
CA ASP A 15 -3.57 26.55 -23.89
C ASP A 15 -3.82 26.14 -22.42
N LEU A 16 -4.50 27.01 -21.64
CA LEU A 16 -4.91 26.72 -20.28
C LEU A 16 -5.84 25.49 -20.22
N ALA A 17 -6.83 25.46 -21.09
CA ALA A 17 -7.75 24.33 -21.15
C ALA A 17 -7.06 23.02 -21.62
N ALA A 18 -6.06 23.11 -22.48
CA ALA A 18 -5.28 21.96 -22.89
C ALA A 18 -4.43 21.41 -21.74
N ALA A 19 -3.76 22.29 -21.00
CA ALA A 19 -2.97 21.93 -19.82
C ALA A 19 -3.84 21.33 -18.70
N GLN A 20 -5.00 21.89 -18.45
CA GLN A 20 -5.97 21.34 -17.48
C GLN A 20 -6.49 19.95 -17.90
N ARG A 21 -6.73 19.72 -19.18
CA ARG A 21 -7.12 18.38 -19.69
C ARG A 21 -6.01 17.35 -19.55
N SER A 22 -4.75 17.77 -19.57
CA SER A 22 -3.61 16.87 -19.31
C SER A 22 -3.35 16.63 -17.81
N GLY A 23 -4.18 17.19 -16.92
CA GLY A 23 -4.05 17.02 -15.47
C GLY A 23 -3.04 17.93 -14.81
N ALA A 24 -2.52 18.94 -15.53
CA ALA A 24 -1.57 19.87 -14.96
C ALA A 24 -2.31 20.99 -14.17
N THR A 25 -1.77 21.33 -13.01
CA THR A 25 -2.12 22.57 -12.33
C THR A 25 -1.43 23.72 -13.03
N SER A 26 -2.20 24.61 -13.65
CA SER A 26 -1.63 25.69 -14.46
C SER A 26 -1.69 27.01 -13.70
N ILE A 27 -0.55 27.68 -13.60
CA ILE A 27 -0.39 29.02 -13.02
C ILE A 27 -0.21 30.01 -14.16
N LEU A 28 -1.10 31.01 -14.24
CA LEU A 28 -1.00 32.10 -15.16
C LEU A 28 -0.02 33.14 -14.61
N VAL A 29 0.97 33.54 -15.39
CA VAL A 29 1.97 34.55 -15.03
C VAL A 29 1.70 35.79 -15.82
N ALA A 30 1.69 36.94 -15.12
CA ALA A 30 1.60 38.25 -15.73
C ALA A 30 2.81 39.12 -15.25
N ILE A 31 3.37 39.90 -16.15
CA ILE A 31 4.46 40.86 -15.88
C ILE A 31 4.03 42.23 -16.44
N ASP A 32 4.15 43.26 -15.63
CA ASP A 32 3.79 44.62 -15.99
C ASP A 32 2.37 44.78 -16.59
N GLY A 33 1.40 44.01 -16.04
CA GLY A 33 0.01 44.04 -16.48
C GLY A 33 -0.27 43.27 -17.79
N GLY A 34 0.75 42.63 -18.40
CA GLY A 34 0.64 41.81 -19.58
C GLY A 34 0.72 40.28 -19.25
N PHE A 35 -0.01 39.44 -19.98
CA PHE A 35 0.16 37.98 -19.88
C PHE A 35 1.58 37.58 -20.35
N ALA A 36 2.35 36.92 -19.47
CA ALA A 36 3.73 36.53 -19.76
C ALA A 36 3.83 35.03 -20.11
N GLY A 37 2.94 34.19 -19.58
CA GLY A 37 2.96 32.76 -19.87
C GLY A 37 2.18 31.88 -18.89
N LEU A 38 2.28 30.57 -19.10
CA LEU A 38 1.74 29.50 -18.27
C LEU A 38 2.88 28.72 -17.63
N ILE A 39 2.79 28.45 -16.34
CA ILE A 39 3.62 27.46 -15.66
C ILE A 39 2.72 26.27 -15.34
N ASN A 40 3.00 25.14 -15.94
CA ASN A 40 2.26 23.91 -15.70
C ASN A 40 3.02 23.07 -14.69
N LEU A 41 2.34 22.71 -13.61
CA LEU A 41 2.81 21.78 -12.58
C LEU A 41 2.07 20.47 -12.80
N SER A 42 2.78 19.38 -12.97
CA SER A 42 2.21 18.04 -13.05
C SER A 42 3.03 17.09 -12.18
N ASP A 43 2.33 16.28 -11.42
CA ASP A 43 2.97 15.21 -10.69
C ASP A 43 3.39 14.09 -11.64
N THR A 44 4.58 13.54 -11.42
CA THR A 44 5.08 12.43 -12.19
C THR A 44 4.84 11.12 -11.46
N ILE A 45 4.29 10.15 -12.18
CA ILE A 45 4.14 8.78 -11.64
C ILE A 45 5.53 8.20 -11.43
N LYS A 46 5.78 7.67 -10.24
CA LYS A 46 7.07 7.03 -9.92
C LYS A 46 7.29 5.81 -10.81
N ALA A 47 8.51 5.65 -11.31
CA ALA A 47 8.87 4.54 -12.20
C ALA A 47 8.56 3.14 -11.62
N THR A 48 8.56 3.02 -10.29
CA THR A 48 8.28 1.76 -9.59
C THR A 48 6.78 1.48 -9.39
N SER A 49 5.89 2.47 -9.63
CA SER A 49 4.46 2.33 -9.32
C SER A 49 3.79 1.18 -10.08
N ALA A 50 4.01 1.09 -11.40
CA ALA A 50 3.42 0.02 -12.20
C ALA A 50 3.89 -1.38 -11.75
N SER A 51 5.18 -1.52 -11.42
CA SER A 51 5.73 -2.78 -10.92
C SER A 51 5.21 -3.14 -9.52
N ALA A 52 4.94 -2.15 -8.67
CA ALA A 52 4.34 -2.33 -7.37
C ALA A 52 2.89 -2.83 -7.50
N ILE A 53 2.07 -2.17 -8.34
CA ILE A 53 0.70 -2.57 -8.61
C ILE A 53 0.64 -4.00 -9.16
N ALA A 54 1.48 -4.33 -10.15
CA ALA A 54 1.56 -5.69 -10.70
C ALA A 54 1.96 -6.72 -9.61
N SER A 55 2.80 -6.33 -8.64
CA SER A 55 3.18 -7.21 -7.53
C SER A 55 2.02 -7.44 -6.56
N LEU A 56 1.24 -6.41 -6.25
CA LEU A 56 0.02 -6.55 -5.43
C LEU A 56 -1.01 -7.46 -6.11
N GLN A 57 -1.22 -7.29 -7.42
CA GLN A 57 -2.12 -8.15 -8.20
C GLN A 57 -1.66 -9.61 -8.20
N ARG A 58 -0.36 -9.88 -8.33
CA ARG A 58 0.20 -11.25 -8.22
C ARG A 58 -0.02 -11.87 -6.84
N LEU A 59 -0.11 -11.06 -5.79
CA LEU A 59 -0.46 -11.52 -4.44
C LEU A 59 -1.96 -11.78 -4.27
N GLY A 60 -2.77 -11.62 -5.33
CA GLY A 60 -4.22 -11.80 -5.32
C GLY A 60 -4.96 -10.64 -4.67
N LEU A 61 -4.34 -9.46 -4.61
CA LEU A 61 -4.96 -8.24 -4.12
C LEU A 61 -5.54 -7.45 -5.30
N ARG A 62 -6.61 -6.71 -5.05
CA ARG A 62 -7.26 -5.81 -5.98
C ARG A 62 -6.83 -4.37 -5.66
N PRO A 63 -5.91 -3.76 -6.42
CA PRO A 63 -5.53 -2.37 -6.22
C PRO A 63 -6.67 -1.44 -6.64
N ILE A 64 -6.96 -0.46 -5.80
CA ILE A 64 -7.96 0.59 -6.04
C ILE A 64 -7.23 1.94 -5.98
N LEU A 65 -7.48 2.81 -6.94
CA LEU A 65 -7.03 4.19 -6.93
C LEU A 65 -8.10 5.08 -6.29
N LEU A 66 -7.73 5.76 -5.22
CA LEU A 66 -8.60 6.66 -4.46
C LEU A 66 -7.93 8.04 -4.38
N THR A 67 -8.43 9.00 -5.15
CA THR A 67 -7.79 10.30 -5.32
C THR A 67 -8.77 11.47 -5.30
N GLY A 68 -8.28 12.64 -4.89
CA GLY A 68 -8.99 13.91 -5.04
C GLY A 68 -8.84 14.55 -6.43
N ASP A 69 -8.02 13.97 -7.31
CA ASP A 69 -7.88 14.45 -8.68
C ASP A 69 -9.15 14.19 -9.48
N ASN A 70 -9.31 14.96 -10.57
CA ASN A 70 -10.45 14.77 -11.47
C ASN A 70 -10.39 13.41 -12.19
N ALA A 71 -11.55 12.94 -12.65
CA ALA A 71 -11.72 11.63 -13.27
C ALA A 71 -10.78 11.40 -14.47
N ALA A 72 -10.50 12.42 -15.28
CA ALA A 72 -9.64 12.26 -16.46
C ALA A 72 -8.18 11.97 -16.08
N VAL A 73 -7.67 12.67 -15.05
CA VAL A 73 -6.32 12.46 -14.51
C VAL A 73 -6.22 11.11 -13.82
N ALA A 74 -7.18 10.79 -12.97
CA ALA A 74 -7.22 9.52 -12.25
C ALA A 74 -7.23 8.32 -13.20
N GLU A 75 -8.00 8.39 -14.29
CA GLU A 75 -8.05 7.34 -15.31
C GLU A 75 -6.70 7.18 -16.03
N GLN A 76 -6.04 8.29 -16.41
CA GLN A 76 -4.71 8.23 -17.02
C GLN A 76 -3.68 7.59 -16.09
N VAL A 77 -3.69 7.94 -14.80
CA VAL A 77 -2.82 7.33 -13.79
C VAL A 77 -3.12 5.84 -13.68
N ALA A 78 -4.39 5.46 -13.55
CA ALA A 78 -4.81 4.07 -13.41
C ALA A 78 -4.36 3.20 -14.59
N VAL A 79 -4.59 3.66 -15.81
CA VAL A 79 -4.13 2.98 -17.04
C VAL A 79 -2.62 2.80 -17.05
N SER A 80 -1.87 3.86 -16.69
CA SER A 80 -0.40 3.83 -16.72
C SER A 80 0.22 2.87 -15.70
N VAL A 81 -0.45 2.62 -14.58
CA VAL A 81 0.02 1.70 -13.53
C VAL A 81 -0.67 0.32 -13.57
N GLY A 82 -1.65 0.11 -14.46
CA GLY A 82 -2.35 -1.17 -14.62
C GLY A 82 -3.47 -1.41 -13.61
N ILE A 83 -4.16 -0.36 -13.18
CA ILE A 83 -5.40 -0.43 -12.39
C ILE A 83 -6.59 -0.38 -13.37
N ALA A 84 -7.61 -1.22 -13.16
CA ALA A 84 -8.81 -1.24 -14.00
C ALA A 84 -9.67 0.01 -13.75
N SER A 85 -10.33 0.52 -14.81
CA SER A 85 -11.20 1.73 -14.70
C SER A 85 -12.32 1.59 -13.67
N GLY A 86 -12.82 0.37 -13.45
CA GLY A 86 -13.82 0.10 -12.40
C GLY A 86 -13.28 0.17 -10.96
N ASP A 87 -11.97 0.32 -10.79
CA ASP A 87 -11.27 0.41 -9.51
C ASP A 87 -10.72 1.82 -9.26
N VAL A 88 -11.29 2.84 -9.93
CA VAL A 88 -10.89 4.24 -9.80
C VAL A 88 -12.01 5.05 -9.13
N PHE A 89 -11.68 5.69 -8.03
CA PHE A 89 -12.53 6.66 -7.33
C PHE A 89 -11.84 8.02 -7.38
N ALA A 90 -12.33 8.87 -8.26
CA ALA A 90 -11.82 10.22 -8.50
C ALA A 90 -12.70 11.29 -7.83
N ASP A 91 -12.24 12.54 -7.80
CA ASP A 91 -12.95 13.69 -7.22
C ASP A 91 -13.37 13.47 -5.75
N VAL A 92 -12.63 12.64 -4.99
CA VAL A 92 -12.99 12.26 -3.63
C VAL A 92 -12.43 13.25 -2.62
N LEU A 93 -13.33 13.89 -1.87
CA LEU A 93 -12.96 14.75 -0.75
C LEU A 93 -12.36 13.93 0.41
N PRO A 94 -11.56 14.54 1.32
CA PRO A 94 -10.92 13.83 2.43
C PRO A 94 -11.88 12.94 3.24
N ASP A 95 -13.04 13.47 3.64
CA ASP A 95 -14.06 12.72 4.38
C ASP A 95 -14.69 11.59 3.55
N GLY A 96 -14.74 11.76 2.24
CA GLY A 96 -15.26 10.75 1.30
C GLY A 96 -14.37 9.52 1.21
N LYS A 97 -13.06 9.66 1.43
CA LYS A 97 -12.12 8.53 1.40
C LYS A 97 -12.46 7.48 2.47
N ALA A 98 -12.71 7.92 3.69
CA ALA A 98 -13.12 7.03 4.78
C ALA A 98 -14.48 6.37 4.52
N GLN A 99 -15.40 7.07 3.84
CA GLN A 99 -16.69 6.50 3.47
C GLN A 99 -16.54 5.38 2.43
N ILE A 100 -15.71 5.56 1.41
CA ILE A 100 -15.43 4.51 0.40
C ILE A 100 -14.83 3.27 1.06
N VAL A 101 -13.91 3.44 2.01
CA VAL A 101 -13.35 2.32 2.78
C VAL A 101 -14.47 1.57 3.52
N ARG A 102 -15.37 2.28 4.22
CA ARG A 102 -16.53 1.66 4.89
C ARG A 102 -17.44 0.92 3.93
N ASP A 103 -17.71 1.49 2.76
CA ASP A 103 -18.58 0.87 1.77
C ASP A 103 -17.98 -0.43 1.19
N LEU A 104 -16.67 -0.47 0.99
CA LEU A 104 -15.96 -1.69 0.60
C LEU A 104 -16.00 -2.76 1.71
N GLN A 105 -15.79 -2.35 2.97
CA GLN A 105 -15.88 -3.24 4.13
C GLN A 105 -17.32 -3.78 4.31
N ALA A 106 -18.34 -2.95 4.08
CA ALA A 106 -19.74 -3.37 4.11
C ALA A 106 -20.09 -4.42 3.04
N GLN A 107 -19.32 -4.45 1.93
CA GLN A 107 -19.41 -5.49 0.90
C GLN A 107 -18.63 -6.77 1.25
N GLY A 108 -18.09 -6.86 2.46
CA GLY A 108 -17.31 -8.01 2.95
C GLY A 108 -15.84 -8.02 2.47
N GLN A 109 -15.35 -6.91 1.94
CA GLN A 109 -13.94 -6.78 1.56
C GLN A 109 -13.07 -6.49 2.79
N VAL A 110 -11.86 -7.07 2.84
CA VAL A 110 -10.81 -6.68 3.78
C VAL A 110 -9.97 -5.62 3.10
N VAL A 111 -9.95 -4.41 3.66
CA VAL A 111 -9.39 -3.22 3.02
C VAL A 111 -8.08 -2.80 3.69
N ALA A 112 -7.01 -2.74 2.90
CA ALA A 112 -5.78 -2.04 3.29
C ALA A 112 -5.78 -0.65 2.63
N MET A 113 -5.64 0.40 3.43
CA MET A 113 -5.47 1.78 2.94
C MET A 113 -4.00 2.16 2.99
N VAL A 114 -3.50 2.71 1.89
CA VAL A 114 -2.13 3.25 1.80
C VAL A 114 -2.22 4.74 1.53
N GLY A 115 -1.59 5.55 2.36
CA GLY A 115 -1.63 7.00 2.23
C GLY A 115 -0.41 7.68 2.86
N ASP A 116 -0.23 8.97 2.60
CA ASP A 116 0.91 9.76 3.08
C ASP A 116 0.51 11.14 3.63
N GLY A 117 -0.73 11.55 3.46
CA GLY A 117 -1.21 12.87 3.82
C GLY A 117 -2.14 12.92 5.03
N VAL A 118 -2.30 14.13 5.59
CA VAL A 118 -3.29 14.43 6.65
C VAL A 118 -4.70 14.05 6.19
N ASN A 119 -5.00 14.24 4.91
CA ASN A 119 -6.29 13.95 4.29
C ASN A 119 -6.61 12.46 4.22
N ASP A 120 -5.62 11.59 4.40
CA ASP A 120 -5.77 10.14 4.38
C ASP A 120 -5.96 9.55 5.78
N ALA A 121 -5.64 10.30 6.84
CA ALA A 121 -5.68 9.80 8.23
C ALA A 121 -7.04 9.19 8.62
N PRO A 122 -8.21 9.78 8.30
CA PRO A 122 -9.49 9.16 8.60
C PRO A 122 -9.72 7.83 7.86
N ALA A 123 -9.21 7.72 6.63
CA ALA A 123 -9.33 6.50 5.83
C ALA A 123 -8.33 5.42 6.27
N LEU A 124 -7.12 5.81 6.68
CA LEU A 124 -6.11 4.93 7.30
C LEU A 124 -6.65 4.31 8.59
N ALA A 125 -7.21 5.13 9.47
CA ALA A 125 -7.81 4.66 10.73
C ALA A 125 -9.07 3.80 10.54
N GLN A 126 -9.82 3.99 9.44
CA GLN A 126 -11.02 3.23 9.12
C GLN A 126 -10.71 1.85 8.53
N ALA A 127 -9.62 1.71 7.80
CA ALA A 127 -9.26 0.48 7.10
C ALA A 127 -8.98 -0.68 8.06
N ASP A 128 -9.08 -1.93 7.57
CA ASP A 128 -8.67 -3.12 8.34
C ASP A 128 -7.13 -3.16 8.53
N LEU A 129 -6.41 -2.45 7.67
CA LEU A 129 -4.96 -2.21 7.77
C LEU A 129 -4.64 -0.83 7.20
N GLY A 130 -4.28 0.12 8.05
CA GLY A 130 -3.74 1.42 7.65
C GLY A 130 -2.24 1.34 7.43
N ILE A 131 -1.75 1.79 6.27
CA ILE A 131 -0.33 1.82 5.91
C ILE A 131 0.07 3.25 5.58
N ALA A 132 0.88 3.87 6.42
CA ALA A 132 1.47 5.18 6.13
C ALA A 132 2.79 5.03 5.39
N MET A 133 3.00 5.87 4.36
CA MET A 133 4.29 5.99 3.69
C MET A 133 5.23 6.88 4.51
N GLY A 134 6.51 6.57 4.55
CA GLY A 134 7.48 7.21 5.46
C GLY A 134 7.80 8.68 5.19
N SER A 135 7.30 9.24 4.09
CA SER A 135 7.25 10.69 3.83
C SER A 135 5.94 11.30 4.30
N GLY A 136 5.04 10.49 4.88
CA GLY A 136 3.75 10.93 5.37
C GLY A 136 3.87 11.92 6.52
N THR A 137 2.81 12.65 6.74
CA THR A 137 2.70 13.56 7.88
C THR A 137 2.63 12.77 9.20
N ASP A 138 3.04 13.38 10.31
CA ASP A 138 2.96 12.77 11.63
C ASP A 138 1.54 12.26 11.94
N VAL A 139 0.51 12.99 11.48
CA VAL A 139 -0.91 12.59 11.63
C VAL A 139 -1.24 11.31 10.87
N ALA A 140 -0.73 11.14 9.65
CA ALA A 140 -0.95 9.90 8.88
C ALA A 140 -0.20 8.73 9.51
N ILE A 141 1.02 8.96 10.01
CA ILE A 141 1.83 7.94 10.70
C ILE A 141 1.15 7.49 11.99
N GLU A 142 0.58 8.42 12.77
CA GLU A 142 -0.12 8.11 14.01
C GLU A 142 -1.45 7.37 13.78
N ALA A 143 -2.10 7.62 12.64
CA ALA A 143 -3.36 6.97 12.26
C ALA A 143 -3.18 5.56 11.65
N ALA A 144 -1.97 5.16 11.30
CA ALA A 144 -1.68 3.93 10.58
C ALA A 144 -1.21 2.79 11.52
N ASP A 145 -1.57 1.55 11.17
CA ASP A 145 -1.10 0.34 11.86
C ASP A 145 0.35 -0.01 11.47
N LEU A 146 0.75 0.36 10.26
CA LEU A 146 2.07 0.08 9.70
C LEU A 146 2.65 1.33 9.02
N THR A 147 3.89 1.66 9.34
CA THR A 147 4.63 2.71 8.64
C THR A 147 5.74 2.10 7.79
N ILE A 148 5.74 2.44 6.51
CA ILE A 148 6.77 2.04 5.56
C ILE A 148 7.78 3.16 5.41
N MET A 149 9.03 2.90 5.73
CA MET A 149 10.10 3.89 5.59
C MET A 149 10.41 4.12 4.10
N GLY A 150 10.23 5.34 3.65
CA GLY A 150 10.43 5.72 2.24
C GLY A 150 9.12 5.82 1.44
N ASN A 151 9.25 6.20 0.17
CA ASN A 151 8.14 6.57 -0.71
C ASN A 151 7.93 5.58 -1.87
N ASP A 152 8.35 4.32 -1.70
CA ASP A 152 8.28 3.32 -2.75
C ASP A 152 7.16 2.29 -2.45
N LEU A 153 6.13 2.27 -3.29
CA LEU A 153 5.01 1.33 -3.18
C LEU A 153 5.43 -0.15 -3.29
N THR A 154 6.59 -0.45 -3.85
CA THR A 154 7.10 -1.83 -3.88
C THR A 154 7.31 -2.39 -2.47
N GLN A 155 7.59 -1.53 -1.49
CA GLN A 155 7.74 -1.92 -0.09
C GLN A 155 6.40 -2.36 0.53
N VAL A 156 5.27 -1.85 0.05
CA VAL A 156 3.93 -2.32 0.47
C VAL A 156 3.75 -3.79 0.08
N ALA A 157 4.00 -4.12 -1.19
CA ALA A 157 3.90 -5.49 -1.67
C ALA A 157 4.87 -6.43 -0.93
N LEU A 158 6.11 -5.98 -0.69
CA LEU A 158 7.12 -6.72 0.05
C LEU A 158 6.71 -6.99 1.50
N SER A 159 6.14 -6.00 2.17
CA SER A 159 5.66 -6.11 3.56
C SER A 159 4.53 -7.13 3.69
N ILE A 160 3.57 -7.12 2.77
CA ILE A 160 2.47 -8.08 2.72
C ILE A 160 3.00 -9.50 2.46
N GLU A 161 3.93 -9.65 1.51
CA GLU A 161 4.54 -10.95 1.20
C GLU A 161 5.34 -11.48 2.40
N LEU A 162 6.12 -10.63 3.07
CA LEU A 162 6.86 -10.98 4.28
C LEU A 162 5.93 -11.41 5.41
N SER A 163 4.83 -10.67 5.63
CA SER A 163 3.83 -11.01 6.65
C SER A 163 3.21 -12.38 6.39
N ARG A 164 2.78 -12.66 5.15
CA ARG A 164 2.24 -13.97 4.74
C ARG A 164 3.25 -15.10 4.97
N LYS A 165 4.50 -14.89 4.61
CA LYS A 165 5.58 -15.88 4.78
C LYS A 165 5.90 -16.11 6.25
N THR A 166 5.91 -15.05 7.05
CA THR A 166 6.09 -15.14 8.51
C THR A 166 4.99 -15.97 9.14
N LEU A 167 3.73 -15.68 8.80
CA LEU A 167 2.60 -16.45 9.31
C LEU A 167 2.65 -17.93 8.89
N ALA A 168 3.03 -18.20 7.64
CA ALA A 168 3.22 -19.58 7.16
C ALA A 168 4.33 -20.29 7.94
N THR A 169 5.44 -19.61 8.24
CA THR A 169 6.54 -20.15 9.06
C THR A 169 6.08 -20.45 10.49
N ILE A 170 5.33 -19.53 11.11
CA ILE A 170 4.75 -19.73 12.44
C ILE A 170 3.83 -20.96 12.45
N LYS A 171 2.90 -21.06 11.49
CA LYS A 171 1.99 -22.22 11.39
C LYS A 171 2.75 -23.52 11.22
N THR A 172 3.80 -23.54 10.40
CA THR A 172 4.63 -24.74 10.19
C THR A 172 5.39 -25.13 11.47
N ASN A 173 5.98 -24.16 12.17
CA ASN A 173 6.67 -24.41 13.41
C ASN A 173 5.72 -24.96 14.49
N LEU A 174 4.53 -24.38 14.59
CA LEU A 174 3.50 -24.78 15.52
C LEU A 174 3.00 -26.20 15.21
N PHE A 175 2.76 -26.52 13.93
CA PHE A 175 2.36 -27.85 13.49
C PHE A 175 3.38 -28.92 13.93
N TRP A 176 4.66 -28.71 13.68
CA TRP A 176 5.70 -29.66 14.09
C TRP A 176 5.82 -29.78 15.61
N ALA A 177 5.70 -28.67 16.35
CA ALA A 177 5.74 -28.67 17.79
C ALA A 177 4.57 -29.45 18.41
N PHE A 178 3.37 -29.33 17.85
CA PHE A 178 2.20 -30.09 18.30
C PHE A 178 2.26 -31.56 17.87
N LEU A 179 2.66 -31.85 16.64
CA LEU A 179 2.75 -33.20 16.12
C LEU A 179 3.65 -34.08 16.98
N TYR A 180 4.82 -33.57 17.35
CA TYR A 180 5.74 -34.24 18.23
C TYR A 180 5.09 -34.63 19.58
N ASN A 181 4.43 -33.67 20.22
CA ASN A 181 3.77 -33.91 21.50
C ASN A 181 2.57 -34.87 21.36
N THR A 182 1.76 -34.73 20.30
CA THR A 182 0.59 -35.59 20.02
C THR A 182 1.00 -37.06 19.82
N ILE A 183 2.16 -37.30 19.22
CA ILE A 183 2.70 -38.65 19.04
C ILE A 183 3.38 -39.15 20.32
N GLY A 184 4.13 -38.29 20.99
CA GLY A 184 4.91 -38.64 22.17
C GLY A 184 4.06 -39.01 23.40
N ILE A 185 2.93 -38.32 23.60
CA ILE A 185 2.06 -38.59 24.77
C ILE A 185 1.50 -40.00 24.77
N PRO A 186 0.88 -40.57 23.72
CA PRO A 186 0.43 -41.97 23.68
C PRO A 186 1.59 -42.93 23.87
N ILE A 187 2.73 -42.72 23.22
CA ILE A 187 3.90 -43.60 23.37
C ILE A 187 4.37 -43.64 24.81
N ALA A 188 4.39 -42.50 25.50
CA ALA A 188 4.71 -42.41 26.91
C ALA A 188 3.69 -43.14 27.79
N ALA A 189 2.39 -42.99 27.49
CA ALA A 189 1.30 -43.65 28.24
C ALA A 189 1.36 -45.15 28.16
N PHE A 190 1.84 -45.71 27.05
CA PHE A 190 2.05 -47.16 26.89
C PHE A 190 3.39 -47.63 27.47
N GLY A 191 4.17 -46.76 28.11
CA GLY A 191 5.47 -47.11 28.71
C GLY A 191 6.59 -47.39 27.70
N LEU A 192 6.38 -47.03 26.42
CA LEU A 192 7.32 -47.29 25.33
C LEU A 192 8.30 -46.14 25.10
N LEU A 193 8.19 -45.01 25.85
CA LEU A 193 9.01 -43.87 25.69
C LEU A 193 10.36 -44.01 26.44
N ASN A 194 11.44 -44.04 25.68
CA ASN A 194 12.78 -43.89 26.27
C ASN A 194 13.10 -42.43 26.59
N PRO A 195 13.43 -42.05 27.84
CA PRO A 195 13.71 -40.64 28.22
C PRO A 195 14.81 -39.96 27.41
N MET A 196 15.84 -40.70 27.02
CA MET A 196 16.94 -40.16 26.20
C MET A 196 16.46 -39.82 24.78
N ILE A 197 15.63 -40.66 24.18
CA ILE A 197 15.04 -40.42 22.86
C ILE A 197 14.10 -39.23 22.91
N ALA A 198 13.27 -39.13 23.95
CA ALA A 198 12.38 -38.00 24.17
C ALA A 198 13.12 -36.66 24.29
N GLY A 199 14.19 -36.63 25.10
CA GLY A 199 15.07 -35.47 25.26
C GLY A 199 15.78 -35.07 23.97
N ALA A 200 16.28 -36.02 23.21
CA ALA A 200 16.93 -35.76 21.93
C ALA A 200 15.95 -35.23 20.89
N ALA A 201 14.72 -35.77 20.81
CA ALA A 201 13.68 -35.30 19.91
C ALA A 201 13.21 -33.86 20.25
N MET A 202 13.07 -33.55 21.54
CA MET A 202 12.74 -32.21 22.02
C MET A 202 13.83 -31.18 21.67
N ALA A 203 15.12 -31.51 21.86
CA ALA A 203 16.25 -30.68 21.48
C ALA A 203 16.27 -30.46 19.95
N ALA A 204 16.11 -31.53 19.17
CA ALA A 204 16.04 -31.43 17.70
C ALA A 204 14.89 -30.54 17.22
N SER A 205 13.68 -30.67 17.82
CA SER A 205 12.52 -29.83 17.51
C SER A 205 12.84 -28.33 17.73
N SER A 206 13.46 -27.98 18.85
CA SER A 206 13.85 -26.60 19.17
C SER A 206 14.84 -26.04 18.14
N VAL A 207 15.84 -26.81 17.75
CA VAL A 207 16.83 -26.41 16.74
C VAL A 207 16.15 -26.22 15.37
N LEU A 208 15.25 -27.11 14.97
CA LEU A 208 14.52 -27.02 13.71
C LEU A 208 13.62 -25.77 13.62
N VAL A 209 12.92 -25.42 14.71
CA VAL A 209 12.09 -24.21 14.79
C VAL A 209 12.95 -22.96 14.60
N VAL A 210 14.09 -22.89 15.30
CA VAL A 210 15.03 -21.76 15.16
C VAL A 210 15.59 -21.69 13.75
N ALA A 211 16.07 -22.81 13.21
CA ALA A 211 16.64 -22.87 11.85
C ALA A 211 15.60 -22.45 10.79
N ASN A 212 14.35 -22.92 10.90
CA ASN A 212 13.27 -22.53 10.00
C ASN A 212 12.94 -21.04 10.11
N SER A 213 12.93 -20.49 11.31
CA SER A 213 12.68 -19.05 11.55
C SER A 213 13.81 -18.18 11.01
N LEU A 214 15.07 -18.61 11.12
CA LEU A 214 16.23 -17.89 10.58
C LEU A 214 16.20 -17.75 9.06
N ARG A 215 15.50 -18.62 8.32
CA ARG A 215 15.30 -18.50 6.86
C ARG A 215 14.57 -17.21 6.47
N LEU A 216 13.75 -16.65 7.37
CA LEU A 216 13.08 -15.36 7.13
C LEU A 216 14.09 -14.19 7.06
N ARG A 217 15.24 -14.28 7.72
CA ARG A 217 16.28 -13.23 7.70
C ARG A 217 16.85 -12.97 6.30
N SER A 218 16.83 -13.95 5.42
CA SER A 218 17.31 -13.83 4.04
C SER A 218 16.22 -13.38 3.06
N PHE A 219 14.99 -13.18 3.55
CA PHE A 219 13.87 -12.73 2.71
C PHE A 219 14.12 -11.31 2.19
N GLY A 220 13.97 -11.09 0.90
CA GLY A 220 14.13 -9.77 0.27
C GLY A 220 15.59 -9.35 -0.03
N LYS A 221 16.63 -10.13 0.37
CA LYS A 221 18.03 -9.77 0.08
C LYS A 221 18.46 -9.94 -1.38
N ASN A 222 17.70 -10.68 -2.17
CA ASN A 222 18.01 -11.04 -3.56
C ASN A 222 16.98 -10.47 -4.56
N ARG A 223 16.27 -9.39 -4.20
CA ARG A 223 15.28 -8.71 -5.06
C ARG A 223 15.62 -7.24 -5.24
#